data_7615ac56e6fd94f6660eb75acc771d0b
#
_entry.id   7615ac56e6fd94f6660eb75acc771d0b
#
_cell.length_a   1.000
_cell.length_b   1.000
_cell.length_c   1.000
_cell.angle_alpha   90.00
_cell.angle_beta   90.00
_cell.angle_gamma   90.00
#
_symmetry.space_group_name_H-M   'P 1'
#
loop_
_entity.id
_entity.type
_entity.pdbx_description
1 polymer ?
#
loop_
_entity_poly.entity_id
_entity_poly.type
_entity_poly.pdbx_seq_one_letter_code
_entity_poly.pdbx_strand_id
1 'polypeptide(L)'
;MKKYMCFSLTIIFLSLIWVGCSNTVSSGEDENTSWVFVANEGNYGASDGSISMIDEFGNVYETESIGDVVQSLEVYNNKLIVLVNNSHKIKIYAITTEGISMPGIEISTEGSGPREMVVVDGKVYFTNWITSDVKVFNLFTYNIEASIPVGSMPEGIISDGTKLWVANSGEDTVSEIDITSLSETRHIVGSGPQNLVKHNSDVYVSRTYYSDDWTITYHGASRIVGSEITINNYGSGGACGGSVLSHQSDVYRSFDGGLARMDAELNLEERTIGNYNQSHIYHVEKINGNFWFAITDWNDLNEVRVVDSNGDELFTYKVGQNPGDFALWEQID
;
A
#
# COMPACT_ATOMS: atom_id res chain seq x y z
N MET A 1 -18.99 -85.61 -54.95
CA MET A 1 -18.74 -84.18 -54.53
C MET A 1 -18.50 -84.21 -53.01
N LYS A 2 -17.23 -84.12 -52.62
CA LYS A 2 -16.83 -84.03 -51.18
C LYS A 2 -16.33 -82.66 -50.94
N LYS A 3 -16.99 -81.84 -50.03
CA LYS A 3 -16.57 -80.58 -49.54
C LYS A 3 -15.58 -80.76 -48.40
N TYR A 4 -14.36 -80.24 -48.56
CA TYR A 4 -13.40 -80.17 -47.49
C TYR A 4 -13.63 -78.87 -46.71
N MET A 5 -13.82 -78.94 -45.40
CA MET A 5 -13.96 -77.86 -44.49
C MET A 5 -12.59 -77.57 -43.84
N CYS A 6 -12.01 -76.44 -44.15
CA CYS A 6 -10.72 -76.00 -43.58
C CYS A 6 -11.00 -75.36 -42.24
N PHE A 7 -10.49 -75.93 -41.14
CA PHE A 7 -10.51 -75.25 -39.81
C PHE A 7 -9.27 -74.34 -39.70
N SER A 8 -9.52 -73.06 -39.58
CA SER A 8 -8.48 -72.09 -39.30
C SER A 8 -8.37 -71.91 -37.78
N LEU A 9 -7.22 -72.28 -37.22
CA LEU A 9 -6.89 -72.11 -35.80
C LEU A 9 -6.35 -70.68 -35.55
N THR A 10 -7.17 -69.85 -34.97
CA THR A 10 -6.75 -68.51 -34.59
C THR A 10 -6.12 -68.56 -33.20
N ILE A 11 -4.81 -68.35 -33.15
CA ILE A 11 -4.07 -68.21 -31.89
C ILE A 11 -4.23 -66.81 -31.42
N ILE A 12 -4.92 -66.58 -30.31
CA ILE A 12 -5.03 -65.28 -29.63
C ILE A 12 -3.79 -65.08 -28.75
N PHE A 13 -2.90 -64.16 -29.14
CA PHE A 13 -1.84 -63.68 -28.27
C PHE A 13 -2.44 -62.69 -27.26
N LEU A 14 -2.51 -63.08 -26.01
CA LEU A 14 -2.85 -62.20 -24.90
C LEU A 14 -1.60 -61.40 -24.51
N SER A 15 -1.46 -60.22 -25.02
CA SER A 15 -0.43 -59.28 -24.57
C SER A 15 -0.84 -58.69 -23.23
N LEU A 16 -0.17 -59.08 -22.14
CA LEU A 16 -0.23 -58.40 -20.86
C LEU A 16 0.41 -57.02 -21.00
N ILE A 17 -0.43 -55.98 -21.03
CA ILE A 17 0.03 -54.60 -20.90
C ILE A 17 0.27 -54.37 -19.40
N TRP A 18 1.53 -54.31 -19.02
CA TRP A 18 1.94 -53.74 -17.73
C TRP A 18 1.71 -52.23 -17.77
N VAL A 19 0.62 -51.76 -17.16
CA VAL A 19 0.46 -50.36 -16.81
C VAL A 19 1.36 -50.10 -15.63
N GLY A 20 2.58 -49.67 -15.89
CA GLY A 20 3.42 -49.05 -14.86
C GLY A 20 2.79 -47.73 -14.46
N CYS A 21 2.23 -47.63 -13.26
CA CYS A 21 2.04 -46.35 -12.61
C CYS A 21 3.42 -45.74 -12.39
N SER A 22 3.85 -44.90 -13.31
CA SER A 22 4.87 -43.93 -12.98
C SER A 22 4.20 -42.89 -12.05
N ASN A 23 4.43 -43.00 -10.75
CA ASN A 23 4.32 -41.86 -9.89
C ASN A 23 5.37 -40.85 -10.39
N THR A 24 4.96 -39.94 -11.29
CA THR A 24 5.61 -38.67 -11.41
C THR A 24 5.30 -37.96 -10.08
N VAL A 25 6.23 -38.07 -9.14
CA VAL A 25 6.38 -37.05 -8.13
C VAL A 25 6.67 -35.80 -8.97
N SER A 26 5.67 -34.96 -9.20
CA SER A 26 5.91 -33.59 -9.56
C SER A 26 6.77 -33.07 -8.40
N SER A 27 8.02 -32.76 -8.67
CA SER A 27 8.74 -31.80 -7.85
C SER A 27 7.85 -30.58 -7.84
N GLY A 28 7.09 -30.40 -6.77
CA GLY A 28 6.40 -29.15 -6.54
C GLY A 28 7.49 -28.09 -6.64
N GLU A 29 7.43 -27.26 -7.62
CA GLU A 29 7.95 -25.93 -7.47
C GLU A 29 7.20 -25.43 -6.24
N ASP A 30 7.91 -25.08 -5.18
CA ASP A 30 7.34 -24.43 -4.03
C ASP A 30 6.76 -23.12 -4.59
N GLU A 31 5.46 -23.12 -4.86
CA GLU A 31 4.74 -21.93 -5.27
C GLU A 31 4.73 -21.04 -4.02
N ASN A 32 5.63 -20.04 -4.00
CA ASN A 32 5.69 -19.07 -2.93
C ASN A 32 4.35 -18.35 -2.84
N THR A 33 3.56 -18.65 -1.83
CA THR A 33 2.29 -17.99 -1.59
C THR A 33 2.52 -16.52 -1.26
N SER A 34 1.79 -15.64 -1.90
CA SER A 34 1.83 -14.21 -1.63
C SER A 34 0.42 -13.61 -1.53
N TRP A 35 0.32 -12.53 -0.77
CA TRP A 35 -0.90 -11.76 -0.62
C TRP A 35 -0.61 -10.27 -0.80
N VAL A 36 -1.40 -9.60 -1.63
CA VAL A 36 -1.50 -8.15 -1.59
C VAL A 36 -2.79 -7.79 -0.84
N PHE A 37 -2.63 -7.10 0.28
CA PHE A 37 -3.73 -6.57 1.06
C PHE A 37 -4.06 -5.16 0.59
N VAL A 38 -5.35 -4.82 0.53
CA VAL A 38 -5.84 -3.50 0.16
C VAL A 38 -6.71 -2.98 1.29
N ALA A 39 -6.38 -1.83 1.84
CA ALA A 39 -7.24 -1.12 2.79
C ALA A 39 -8.42 -0.52 2.03
N ASN A 40 -9.63 -0.94 2.34
CA ASN A 40 -10.84 -0.31 1.87
C ASN A 40 -11.37 0.56 3.00
N GLU A 41 -11.25 1.88 2.87
CA GLU A 41 -11.62 2.80 3.95
C GLU A 41 -13.10 2.67 4.35
N GLY A 42 -13.95 2.34 3.38
CA GLY A 42 -15.40 2.41 3.55
C GLY A 42 -15.92 3.85 3.51
N ASN A 43 -17.11 4.05 4.03
CA ASN A 43 -17.74 5.37 4.13
C ASN A 43 -17.57 5.93 5.54
N TYR A 44 -17.11 7.16 5.67
CA TYR A 44 -16.90 7.81 6.96
C TYR A 44 -18.18 7.81 7.81
N GLY A 45 -18.10 7.28 9.02
CA GLY A 45 -19.21 7.15 9.96
C GLY A 45 -20.11 5.94 9.74
N ALA A 46 -19.85 5.11 8.69
CA ALA A 46 -20.65 3.92 8.41
C ALA A 46 -20.10 2.64 9.08
N SER A 47 -18.86 2.65 9.49
CA SER A 47 -18.18 1.48 10.06
C SER A 47 -18.16 0.28 9.10
N ASP A 48 -18.02 0.53 7.80
CA ASP A 48 -18.07 -0.47 6.73
C ASP A 48 -16.71 -0.70 6.04
N GLY A 49 -15.63 -0.17 6.62
CA GLY A 49 -14.28 -0.41 6.12
C GLY A 49 -13.86 -1.87 6.23
N SER A 50 -13.16 -2.38 5.23
CA SER A 50 -12.77 -3.79 5.06
C SER A 50 -11.33 -3.93 4.56
N ILE A 51 -10.88 -5.17 4.38
CA ILE A 51 -9.61 -5.50 3.71
C ILE A 51 -9.94 -6.40 2.53
N SER A 52 -9.50 -6.02 1.32
CA SER A 52 -9.42 -6.94 0.20
C SER A 52 -8.07 -7.65 0.20
N MET A 53 -8.07 -8.94 -0.13
CA MET A 53 -6.88 -9.79 -0.22
C MET A 53 -6.79 -10.34 -1.63
N ILE A 54 -5.67 -10.13 -2.31
CA ILE A 54 -5.41 -10.58 -3.68
C ILE A 54 -4.31 -11.64 -3.60
N ASP A 55 -4.60 -12.87 -4.03
CA ASP A 55 -3.64 -13.96 -4.05
C ASP A 55 -2.71 -13.90 -5.27
N GLU A 56 -1.71 -14.77 -5.33
CA GLU A 56 -0.75 -14.90 -6.42
C GLU A 56 -1.39 -15.28 -7.77
N PHE A 57 -2.62 -15.79 -7.76
CA PHE A 57 -3.40 -16.14 -8.95
C PHE A 57 -4.33 -15.01 -9.41
N GLY A 58 -4.41 -13.91 -8.64
CA GLY A 58 -5.28 -12.78 -8.91
C GLY A 58 -6.73 -12.95 -8.43
N ASN A 59 -7.02 -13.93 -7.57
CA ASN A 59 -8.32 -14.02 -6.93
C ASN A 59 -8.44 -12.98 -5.82
N VAL A 60 -9.61 -12.36 -5.71
CA VAL A 60 -9.89 -11.33 -4.71
C VAL A 60 -10.86 -11.87 -3.66
N TYR A 61 -10.47 -11.73 -2.42
CA TYR A 61 -11.29 -12.05 -1.24
C TYR A 61 -11.46 -10.79 -0.42
N GLU A 62 -12.57 -10.63 0.25
CA GLU A 62 -12.84 -9.46 1.09
C GLU A 62 -13.29 -9.91 2.48
N THR A 63 -12.79 -9.22 3.51
CA THR A 63 -13.25 -9.46 4.89
C THR A 63 -14.64 -8.88 5.08
N GLU A 64 -15.32 -9.32 6.15
CA GLU A 64 -16.39 -8.52 6.73
C GLU A 64 -15.85 -7.16 7.21
N SER A 65 -16.74 -6.22 7.50
CA SER A 65 -16.34 -4.92 8.04
C SER A 65 -15.49 -5.07 9.30
N ILE A 66 -14.38 -4.34 9.35
CA ILE A 66 -13.46 -4.33 10.50
C ILE A 66 -13.43 -3.00 11.25
N GLY A 67 -14.14 -1.99 10.78
CA GLY A 67 -14.28 -0.71 11.47
C GLY A 67 -14.54 0.47 10.55
N ASP A 68 -14.44 1.65 11.11
CA ASP A 68 -14.72 2.92 10.44
C ASP A 68 -13.42 3.57 9.97
N VAL A 69 -13.26 3.68 8.67
CA VAL A 69 -12.07 4.16 7.94
C VAL A 69 -10.83 3.29 8.20
N VAL A 70 -10.71 2.20 7.42
CA VAL A 70 -9.50 1.37 7.37
C VAL A 70 -8.44 2.13 6.58
N GLN A 71 -7.49 2.75 7.30
CA GLN A 71 -6.66 3.82 6.76
C GLN A 71 -5.32 3.36 6.21
N SER A 72 -4.59 2.56 6.96
CA SER A 72 -3.23 2.16 6.61
C SER A 72 -2.95 0.71 6.98
N LEU A 73 -2.14 0.04 6.16
CA LEU A 73 -1.72 -1.34 6.29
C LEU A 73 -0.20 -1.43 6.32
N GLU A 74 0.33 -2.32 7.13
CA GLU A 74 1.76 -2.65 7.12
C GLU A 74 1.95 -4.13 7.44
N VAL A 75 2.87 -4.77 6.72
CA VAL A 75 3.24 -6.16 6.97
C VAL A 75 4.55 -6.22 7.75
N TYR A 76 4.52 -6.87 8.91
CA TYR A 76 5.72 -7.17 9.68
C TYR A 76 5.80 -8.66 10.01
N ASN A 77 6.75 -9.37 9.42
CA ASN A 77 6.80 -10.84 9.43
C ASN A 77 5.47 -11.43 8.94
N ASN A 78 4.86 -12.33 9.71
CA ASN A 78 3.56 -12.93 9.39
C ASN A 78 2.42 -12.20 10.13
N LYS A 79 2.46 -10.88 10.21
CA LYS A 79 1.41 -10.06 10.81
C LYS A 79 1.03 -8.93 9.86
N LEU A 80 -0.26 -8.76 9.63
CA LEU A 80 -0.84 -7.57 9.05
C LEU A 80 -1.25 -6.64 10.17
N ILE A 81 -0.69 -5.43 10.17
CA ILE A 81 -1.01 -4.35 11.08
C ILE A 81 -1.91 -3.38 10.35
N VAL A 82 -3.00 -2.98 10.97
CA VAL A 82 -4.04 -2.16 10.36
C VAL A 82 -4.37 -0.98 11.28
N LEU A 83 -4.29 0.22 10.75
CA LEU A 83 -4.81 1.41 11.42
C LEU A 83 -6.26 1.63 11.00
N VAL A 84 -7.16 1.74 11.96
CA VAL A 84 -8.57 2.06 11.73
C VAL A 84 -8.85 3.44 12.32
N ASN A 85 -8.84 4.44 11.43
CA ASN A 85 -8.76 5.85 11.79
C ASN A 85 -9.90 6.32 12.69
N ASN A 86 -11.13 6.28 12.19
CA ASN A 86 -12.28 6.81 12.93
C ASN A 86 -12.77 5.87 14.05
N SER A 87 -12.36 4.61 14.02
CA SER A 87 -12.54 3.69 15.15
C SER A 87 -11.47 3.86 16.23
N HIS A 88 -10.40 4.62 15.98
CA HIS A 88 -9.28 4.86 16.89
C HIS A 88 -8.63 3.57 17.38
N LYS A 89 -8.27 2.68 16.45
CA LYS A 89 -7.76 1.35 16.76
C LYS A 89 -6.55 0.96 15.91
N ILE A 90 -5.70 0.13 16.50
CA ILE A 90 -4.77 -0.73 15.79
C ILE A 90 -5.37 -2.13 15.82
N LYS A 91 -5.42 -2.79 14.66
CA LYS A 91 -5.77 -4.22 14.57
C LYS A 91 -4.58 -4.99 14.04
N ILE A 92 -4.37 -6.21 14.53
CA ILE A 92 -3.26 -7.06 14.13
C ILE A 92 -3.81 -8.45 13.84
N TYR A 93 -3.57 -8.92 12.62
CA TYR A 93 -3.98 -10.23 12.14
C TYR A 93 -2.74 -11.09 11.87
N ALA A 94 -2.81 -12.38 12.19
CA ALA A 94 -1.82 -13.32 11.70
C ALA A 94 -2.07 -13.60 10.21
N ILE A 95 -1.00 -13.60 9.40
CA ILE A 95 -1.04 -13.95 7.99
C ILE A 95 -0.66 -15.42 7.85
N THR A 96 -1.38 -16.14 7.01
CA THR A 96 -1.14 -17.53 6.64
C THR A 96 -1.22 -17.69 5.13
N THR A 97 -0.93 -18.86 4.63
CA THR A 97 -1.13 -19.20 3.20
C THR A 97 -2.60 -19.13 2.76
N GLU A 98 -3.54 -19.08 3.70
CA GLU A 98 -4.98 -18.97 3.44
C GLU A 98 -5.50 -17.50 3.63
N GLY A 99 -4.62 -16.53 3.81
CA GLY A 99 -4.95 -15.13 4.08
C GLY A 99 -4.80 -14.77 5.56
N ILE A 100 -5.58 -13.78 6.03
CA ILE A 100 -5.53 -13.33 7.44
C ILE A 100 -6.45 -14.14 8.34
N SER A 101 -5.97 -14.42 9.55
CA SER A 101 -6.75 -15.12 10.59
C SER A 101 -7.64 -14.15 11.37
N MET A 102 -8.94 -14.38 11.34
CA MET A 102 -9.93 -13.62 12.11
C MET A 102 -10.38 -14.39 13.37
N PRO A 103 -10.73 -13.70 14.48
CA PRO A 103 -10.54 -12.28 14.75
C PRO A 103 -9.08 -11.95 15.08
N GLY A 104 -8.66 -10.71 14.78
CA GLY A 104 -7.33 -10.20 15.16
C GLY A 104 -7.26 -9.68 16.59
N ILE A 105 -6.07 -9.22 16.98
CA ILE A 105 -5.86 -8.44 18.21
C ILE A 105 -6.29 -7.00 17.95
N GLU A 106 -6.95 -6.38 18.91
CA GLU A 106 -7.43 -5.00 18.83
C GLU A 106 -6.89 -4.16 19.98
N ILE A 107 -6.29 -3.01 19.68
CA ILE A 107 -5.72 -2.07 20.63
C ILE A 107 -6.34 -0.69 20.42
N SER A 108 -6.77 -0.03 21.48
CA SER A 108 -7.24 1.35 21.42
C SER A 108 -6.07 2.31 21.25
N THR A 109 -6.21 3.33 20.39
CA THR A 109 -5.30 4.46 20.29
C THR A 109 -5.75 5.67 21.11
N GLU A 110 -6.73 5.50 21.99
CA GLU A 110 -7.23 6.52 22.93
C GLU A 110 -7.81 7.77 22.25
N GLY A 111 -8.49 7.58 21.13
CA GLY A 111 -9.14 8.68 20.41
C GLY A 111 -8.18 9.54 19.60
N SER A 112 -7.00 9.05 19.23
CA SER A 112 -5.95 9.84 18.60
C SER A 112 -6.16 10.12 17.10
N GLY A 113 -7.00 9.36 16.40
CA GLY A 113 -7.19 9.45 14.95
C GLY A 113 -5.94 9.02 14.17
N PRO A 114 -5.55 7.72 14.23
CA PRO A 114 -4.34 7.22 13.57
C PRO A 114 -4.45 7.33 12.05
N ARG A 115 -3.35 7.69 11.37
CA ARG A 115 -3.32 7.90 9.91
C ARG A 115 -2.39 6.92 9.21
N GLU A 116 -1.11 7.20 9.18
CA GLU A 116 -0.10 6.44 8.46
C GLU A 116 0.92 5.84 9.43
N MET A 117 1.57 4.76 9.02
CA MET A 117 2.54 4.09 9.88
C MET A 117 3.77 3.61 9.13
N VAL A 118 4.82 3.34 9.90
CA VAL A 118 6.01 2.62 9.48
C VAL A 118 6.48 1.73 10.61
N VAL A 119 7.01 0.55 10.27
CA VAL A 119 7.55 -0.38 11.26
C VAL A 119 9.07 -0.37 11.23
N VAL A 120 9.69 -0.15 12.40
CA VAL A 120 11.14 -0.22 12.60
C VAL A 120 11.43 -1.09 13.82
N ASP A 121 12.19 -2.15 13.64
CA ASP A 121 12.64 -3.07 14.72
C ASP A 121 11.51 -3.56 15.64
N GLY A 122 10.35 -3.90 15.06
CA GLY A 122 9.19 -4.39 15.80
C GLY A 122 8.43 -3.32 16.57
N LYS A 123 8.68 -2.06 16.30
CA LYS A 123 7.90 -0.92 16.78
C LYS A 123 7.18 -0.26 15.62
N VAL A 124 5.90 -0.02 15.79
CA VAL A 124 5.04 0.74 14.87
C VAL A 124 5.08 2.19 15.29
N TYR A 125 5.55 3.05 14.40
CA TYR A 125 5.47 4.50 14.54
C TYR A 125 4.31 4.97 13.68
N PHE A 126 3.32 5.60 14.27
CA PHE A 126 2.13 6.01 13.54
C PHE A 126 1.69 7.43 13.87
N THR A 127 1.27 8.15 12.85
CA THR A 127 0.81 9.53 12.92
C THR A 127 -0.63 9.61 13.42
N ASN A 128 -0.98 10.70 14.10
CA ASN A 128 -2.29 10.89 14.69
C ASN A 128 -2.78 12.33 14.49
N TRP A 129 -3.88 12.47 13.77
CA TRP A 129 -4.44 13.80 13.46
C TRP A 129 -4.94 14.57 14.67
N ILE A 130 -5.70 13.88 15.55
CA ILE A 130 -6.38 14.54 16.67
C ILE A 130 -5.39 14.99 17.73
N THR A 131 -4.38 14.16 18.00
CA THR A 131 -3.41 14.43 19.05
C THR A 131 -2.15 15.13 18.57
N SER A 132 -1.97 15.27 17.24
CA SER A 132 -0.79 15.92 16.61
C SER A 132 0.52 15.32 17.14
N ASP A 133 0.61 14.01 17.11
CA ASP A 133 1.77 13.25 17.59
C ASP A 133 2.07 12.04 16.70
N VAL A 134 3.26 11.49 16.88
CA VAL A 134 3.62 10.13 16.46
C VAL A 134 3.62 9.26 17.72
N LYS A 135 2.78 8.25 17.77
CA LYS A 135 2.82 7.25 18.84
C LYS A 135 3.72 6.09 18.46
N VAL A 136 4.33 5.47 19.47
CA VAL A 136 5.21 4.32 19.34
C VAL A 136 4.53 3.11 19.98
N PHE A 137 4.13 2.16 19.16
CA PHE A 137 3.50 0.92 19.61
C PHE A 137 4.47 -0.26 19.45
N ASN A 138 4.60 -1.07 20.47
CA ASN A 138 5.52 -2.21 20.49
C ASN A 138 4.76 -3.50 20.14
N LEU A 139 5.18 -4.17 19.06
CA LEU A 139 4.57 -5.41 18.54
C LEU A 139 4.85 -6.66 19.40
N PHE A 140 5.75 -6.57 20.38
CA PHE A 140 6.05 -7.69 21.29
C PHE A 140 5.27 -7.58 22.60
N THR A 141 5.09 -6.36 23.10
CA THR A 141 4.38 -6.10 24.38
C THR A 141 2.93 -5.70 24.18
N TYR A 142 2.55 -5.33 22.95
CA TYR A 142 1.22 -4.80 22.58
C TYR A 142 0.82 -3.56 23.37
N ASN A 143 1.79 -2.69 23.69
CA ASN A 143 1.58 -1.43 24.39
C ASN A 143 2.06 -0.23 23.58
N ILE A 144 1.40 0.91 23.73
CA ILE A 144 1.90 2.21 23.28
C ILE A 144 2.93 2.67 24.35
N GLU A 145 4.19 2.85 23.92
CA GLU A 145 5.32 3.13 24.80
C GLU A 145 5.68 4.61 24.86
N ALA A 146 5.38 5.37 23.80
CA ALA A 146 5.73 6.78 23.71
C ALA A 146 4.74 7.55 22.81
N SER A 147 4.74 8.87 23.00
CA SER A 147 4.08 9.85 22.15
C SER A 147 5.08 10.99 21.88
N ILE A 148 5.31 11.31 20.62
CA ILE A 148 6.28 12.31 20.16
C ILE A 148 5.48 13.43 19.53
N PRO A 149 5.39 14.62 20.16
CA PRO A 149 4.69 15.76 19.57
C PRO A 149 5.32 16.17 18.24
N VAL A 150 4.49 16.42 17.23
CA VAL A 150 4.88 16.91 15.89
C VAL A 150 4.00 18.09 15.48
N GLY A 151 4.03 18.47 14.20
CA GLY A 151 3.15 19.51 13.68
C GLY A 151 1.68 19.06 13.58
N SER A 152 0.83 19.99 13.14
CA SER A 152 -0.62 19.79 13.06
C SER A 152 -1.00 18.79 11.98
N MET A 153 -1.99 17.93 12.27
CA MET A 153 -2.57 16.96 11.34
C MET A 153 -1.49 16.13 10.61
N PRO A 154 -0.59 15.43 11.34
CA PRO A 154 0.46 14.66 10.70
C PRO A 154 -0.13 13.52 9.85
N GLU A 155 0.32 13.42 8.59
CA GLU A 155 -0.14 12.48 7.59
C GLU A 155 0.93 11.43 7.32
N GLY A 156 1.58 11.46 6.17
CA GLY A 156 2.59 10.50 5.78
C GLY A 156 3.77 10.42 6.74
N ILE A 157 4.30 9.22 6.91
CA ILE A 157 5.48 8.93 7.72
C ILE A 157 6.37 7.92 7.00
N ILE A 158 7.67 8.17 6.97
CA ILE A 158 8.68 7.24 6.45
C ILE A 158 9.86 7.11 7.40
N SER A 159 10.64 6.03 7.25
CA SER A 159 11.85 5.80 8.02
C SER A 159 13.04 5.40 7.13
N ASP A 160 14.27 5.71 7.62
CA ASP A 160 15.51 5.10 7.09
C ASP A 160 16.16 4.13 8.09
N GLY A 161 15.43 3.76 9.13
CA GLY A 161 15.92 2.91 10.22
C GLY A 161 16.58 3.68 11.37
N THR A 162 16.96 4.94 11.16
CA THR A 162 17.58 5.80 12.20
C THR A 162 16.75 7.06 12.49
N LYS A 163 16.03 7.53 11.50
CA LYS A 163 15.18 8.70 11.54
C LYS A 163 13.80 8.40 10.97
N LEU A 164 12.82 9.18 11.44
CA LEU A 164 11.51 9.28 10.84
C LEU A 164 11.35 10.67 10.21
N TRP A 165 10.64 10.75 9.10
CA TRP A 165 10.13 12.01 8.54
C TRP A 165 8.62 11.96 8.51
N VAL A 166 7.98 13.01 9.00
CA VAL A 166 6.54 13.12 9.17
C VAL A 166 6.02 14.36 8.48
N ALA A 167 5.09 14.20 7.56
CA ALA A 167 4.44 15.30 6.87
C ALA A 167 3.33 15.90 7.74
N ASN A 168 3.47 17.15 8.17
CA ASN A 168 2.47 17.85 8.98
C ASN A 168 1.48 18.57 8.05
N SER A 169 0.43 17.88 7.61
CA SER A 169 -0.46 18.35 6.54
C SER A 169 -1.30 19.60 6.92
N GLY A 170 -1.52 19.82 8.19
CA GLY A 170 -2.22 21.00 8.71
C GLY A 170 -1.36 22.25 8.82
N GLU A 171 -0.09 22.19 8.41
CA GLU A 171 0.84 23.34 8.41
C GLU A 171 1.81 23.24 7.21
N ASP A 172 2.98 23.80 7.30
CA ASP A 172 3.97 23.88 6.23
C ASP A 172 5.29 23.16 6.54
N THR A 173 5.28 22.20 7.46
CA THR A 173 6.50 21.56 7.96
C THR A 173 6.54 20.06 7.75
N VAL A 174 7.76 19.53 7.71
CA VAL A 174 8.09 18.11 7.91
C VAL A 174 8.89 17.99 9.20
N SER A 175 8.46 17.10 10.09
CA SER A 175 9.20 16.74 11.29
C SER A 175 10.21 15.63 10.97
N GLU A 176 11.50 15.85 11.27
CA GLU A 176 12.55 14.87 11.30
C GLU A 176 12.77 14.42 12.75
N ILE A 177 12.59 13.14 13.05
CA ILE A 177 12.68 12.59 14.40
C ILE A 177 13.82 11.59 14.45
N ASP A 178 14.75 11.74 15.37
CA ASP A 178 15.74 10.73 15.69
C ASP A 178 15.09 9.59 16.51
N ILE A 179 15.13 8.36 16.01
CA ILE A 179 14.43 7.21 16.62
C ILE A 179 15.00 6.86 18.00
N THR A 180 16.29 7.12 18.25
CA THR A 180 16.94 6.76 19.51
C THR A 180 16.61 7.75 20.62
N SER A 181 16.72 9.05 20.33
CA SER A 181 16.51 10.13 21.31
C SER A 181 15.08 10.63 21.35
N LEU A 182 14.27 10.32 20.35
CA LEU A 182 12.92 10.83 20.11
C LEU A 182 12.89 12.36 19.98
N SER A 183 14.01 12.98 19.63
CA SER A 183 14.09 14.43 19.41
C SER A 183 13.62 14.81 18.02
N GLU A 184 12.85 15.89 17.92
CA GLU A 184 12.29 16.43 16.69
C GLU A 184 13.09 17.66 16.19
N THR A 185 13.25 17.73 14.87
CA THR A 185 13.69 18.93 14.14
C THR A 185 12.67 19.20 13.03
N ARG A 186 12.25 20.46 12.84
CA ARG A 186 11.28 20.83 11.81
C ARG A 186 11.93 21.48 10.60
N HIS A 187 11.48 21.10 9.42
CA HIS A 187 11.87 21.63 8.12
C HIS A 187 10.67 22.34 7.48
N ILE A 188 10.81 23.62 7.10
CA ILE A 188 9.75 24.37 6.40
C ILE A 188 9.77 23.94 4.93
N VAL A 189 8.73 23.26 4.49
CA VAL A 189 8.63 22.66 3.15
C VAL A 189 7.51 23.29 2.29
N GLY A 190 6.79 24.27 2.83
CA GLY A 190 5.61 24.85 2.19
C GLY A 190 4.33 24.10 2.51
N SER A 191 3.19 24.76 2.29
CA SER A 191 1.87 24.34 2.77
C SER A 191 1.47 22.94 2.31
N GLY A 192 0.80 22.21 3.21
CA GLY A 192 0.09 20.95 2.96
C GLY A 192 0.97 19.77 2.56
N PRO A 193 2.10 19.48 3.25
CA PRO A 193 2.85 18.25 3.00
C PRO A 193 1.98 17.04 3.34
N GLN A 194 2.01 16.00 2.48
CA GLN A 194 1.14 14.83 2.63
C GLN A 194 1.92 13.52 2.63
N ASN A 195 2.48 13.14 1.49
CA ASN A 195 3.23 11.91 1.36
C ASN A 195 4.72 12.20 1.19
N LEU A 196 5.52 11.24 1.59
CA LEU A 196 6.97 11.32 1.62
C LEU A 196 7.57 10.09 0.94
N VAL A 197 8.70 10.28 0.25
CA VAL A 197 9.54 9.17 -0.16
C VAL A 197 11.01 9.53 0.02
N LYS A 198 11.81 8.59 0.48
CA LYS A 198 13.26 8.70 0.47
C LYS A 198 13.82 8.16 -0.83
N HIS A 199 14.60 8.98 -1.53
CA HIS A 199 15.34 8.57 -2.70
C HIS A 199 16.81 8.94 -2.52
N ASN A 200 17.70 7.95 -2.43
CA ASN A 200 19.09 8.11 -2.01
C ASN A 200 19.18 8.76 -0.61
N SER A 201 19.80 9.95 -0.52
CA SER A 201 19.92 10.73 0.73
C SER A 201 18.79 11.74 0.93
N ASP A 202 17.97 11.95 -0.08
CA ASP A 202 17.02 13.05 -0.14
C ASP A 202 15.62 12.58 0.22
N VAL A 203 14.85 13.48 0.84
CA VAL A 203 13.44 13.24 1.13
C VAL A 203 12.60 14.12 0.21
N TYR A 204 11.75 13.49 -0.58
CA TYR A 204 10.78 14.16 -1.45
C TYR A 204 9.42 14.14 -0.78
N VAL A 205 8.71 15.24 -0.92
CA VAL A 205 7.43 15.51 -0.25
C VAL A 205 6.41 15.93 -1.28
N SER A 206 5.29 15.24 -1.38
CA SER A 206 4.13 15.75 -2.11
C SER A 206 3.35 16.71 -1.24
N ARG A 207 2.77 17.75 -1.86
CA ARG A 207 1.99 18.77 -1.15
C ARG A 207 0.65 18.96 -1.83
N THR A 208 -0.40 19.02 -1.02
CA THR A 208 -1.76 19.37 -1.44
C THR A 208 -2.31 20.35 -0.40
N TYR A 209 -2.73 21.52 -0.84
CA TYR A 209 -3.22 22.58 0.03
C TYR A 209 -4.37 23.34 -0.63
N TYR A 210 -5.09 24.10 0.16
CA TYR A 210 -6.34 24.73 -0.26
C TYR A 210 -6.24 26.25 -0.14
N SER A 211 -7.09 26.95 -0.91
CA SER A 211 -7.34 28.36 -0.68
C SER A 211 -8.03 28.59 0.66
N ASP A 212 -7.97 29.82 1.21
CA ASP A 212 -8.56 30.15 2.51
C ASP A 212 -10.07 29.86 2.57
N ASP A 213 -10.75 29.90 1.44
CA ASP A 213 -12.18 29.63 1.31
C ASP A 213 -12.48 28.17 0.91
N TRP A 214 -11.46 27.31 0.82
CA TRP A 214 -11.54 25.89 0.47
C TRP A 214 -12.11 25.59 -0.93
N THR A 215 -12.17 26.60 -1.80
CA THR A 215 -12.76 26.42 -3.15
C THR A 215 -11.75 25.96 -4.20
N ILE A 216 -10.45 26.18 -3.96
CA ILE A 216 -9.38 25.86 -4.89
C ILE A 216 -8.38 24.93 -4.20
N THR A 217 -8.07 23.82 -4.85
CA THR A 217 -6.99 22.91 -4.45
C THR A 217 -5.73 23.24 -5.21
N TYR A 218 -4.61 23.30 -4.52
CA TYR A 218 -3.29 23.56 -5.07
C TYR A 218 -2.37 22.36 -4.83
N HIS A 219 -1.39 22.22 -5.70
CA HIS A 219 -0.41 21.15 -5.65
C HIS A 219 1.01 21.66 -5.71
N GLY A 220 1.91 20.93 -5.09
CA GLY A 220 3.33 21.20 -5.13
C GLY A 220 4.14 19.96 -4.75
N ALA A 221 5.45 20.12 -4.79
CA ALA A 221 6.40 19.18 -4.20
C ALA A 221 7.49 19.94 -3.47
N SER A 222 8.18 19.25 -2.57
CA SER A 222 9.36 19.78 -1.90
C SER A 222 10.42 18.68 -1.81
N ARG A 223 11.68 19.08 -1.71
CA ARG A 223 12.83 18.19 -1.56
C ARG A 223 13.71 18.70 -0.43
N ILE A 224 14.10 17.82 0.47
CA ILE A 224 15.00 18.09 1.59
C ILE A 224 16.32 17.39 1.31
N VAL A 225 17.42 18.14 1.26
CA VAL A 225 18.80 17.67 1.06
C VAL A 225 19.65 18.21 2.20
N GLY A 226 19.82 17.44 3.26
CA GLY A 226 20.43 17.95 4.50
C GLY A 226 19.64 19.12 5.06
N SER A 227 20.21 20.34 5.04
CA SER A 227 19.54 21.59 5.47
C SER A 227 18.95 22.40 4.32
N GLU A 228 19.17 22.00 3.07
CA GLU A 228 18.66 22.71 1.90
C GLU A 228 17.28 22.20 1.53
N ILE A 229 16.36 23.12 1.23
CA ILE A 229 14.99 22.80 0.88
C ILE A 229 14.64 23.46 -0.43
N THR A 230 14.24 22.67 -1.41
CA THR A 230 13.69 23.13 -2.69
C THR A 230 12.16 22.99 -2.62
N ILE A 231 11.44 24.01 -3.09
CA ILE A 231 9.97 24.05 -3.11
C ILE A 231 9.52 24.41 -4.52
N ASN A 232 8.61 23.60 -5.10
CA ASN A 232 7.95 23.93 -6.37
C ASN A 232 6.43 23.82 -6.24
N ASN A 233 5.70 24.80 -6.79
CA ASN A 233 4.24 24.86 -6.80
C ASN A 233 3.74 24.67 -8.23
N TYR A 234 2.84 23.72 -8.44
CA TYR A 234 2.32 23.35 -9.77
C TYR A 234 1.03 24.09 -10.14
N GLY A 235 0.51 24.93 -9.25
CA GLY A 235 -0.75 25.63 -9.45
C GLY A 235 -1.95 24.87 -8.92
N SER A 236 -3.14 25.24 -9.41
CA SER A 236 -4.41 24.61 -9.06
C SER A 236 -4.69 23.41 -9.97
N GLY A 237 -5.39 22.44 -9.44
CA GLY A 237 -5.81 21.23 -10.18
C GLY A 237 -6.29 20.16 -9.20
N GLY A 238 -6.97 19.14 -9.70
CA GLY A 238 -7.48 18.07 -8.86
C GLY A 238 -6.47 16.92 -8.74
N ALA A 239 -5.81 16.74 -7.61
CA ALA A 239 -5.26 15.44 -7.23
C ALA A 239 -5.65 15.21 -5.78
N CYS A 240 -6.38 14.17 -5.49
CA CYS A 240 -6.58 13.73 -4.14
C CYS A 240 -5.27 13.05 -3.67
N GLY A 241 -4.84 13.30 -2.44
CA GLY A 241 -3.72 12.63 -1.80
C GLY A 241 -2.31 12.91 -2.35
N GLY A 242 -2.06 12.75 -3.62
CA GLY A 242 -0.77 13.06 -4.24
C GLY A 242 0.37 12.15 -3.81
N SER A 243 0.31 10.85 -4.16
CA SER A 243 1.40 9.89 -3.87
C SER A 243 2.72 10.32 -4.50
N VAL A 244 3.83 10.09 -3.79
CA VAL A 244 5.19 10.29 -4.27
C VAL A 244 5.97 8.98 -4.13
N LEU A 245 6.66 8.56 -5.19
CA LEU A 245 7.26 7.24 -5.31
C LEU A 245 8.70 7.31 -5.81
N SER A 246 9.54 6.40 -5.35
CA SER A 246 10.88 6.17 -5.89
C SER A 246 10.86 4.92 -6.78
N HIS A 247 11.30 5.06 -8.03
CA HIS A 247 11.44 3.94 -8.94
C HIS A 247 12.75 4.05 -9.75
N GLN A 248 13.61 3.03 -9.65
CA GLN A 248 14.94 3.02 -10.26
C GLN A 248 15.78 4.24 -9.81
N SER A 249 16.16 5.11 -10.76
CA SER A 249 16.93 6.33 -10.50
C SER A 249 16.08 7.58 -10.32
N ASP A 250 14.76 7.46 -10.42
CA ASP A 250 13.85 8.59 -10.55
C ASP A 250 12.82 8.64 -9.44
N VAL A 251 12.27 9.83 -9.23
CA VAL A 251 11.15 10.08 -8.33
C VAL A 251 9.94 10.50 -9.14
N TYR A 252 8.81 9.93 -8.82
CA TYR A 252 7.54 10.18 -9.48
C TYR A 252 6.51 10.74 -8.49
N ARG A 253 5.60 11.53 -9.00
CA ARG A 253 4.44 12.02 -8.27
C ARG A 253 3.16 11.69 -9.05
N SER A 254 2.11 11.31 -8.35
CA SER A 254 0.78 11.21 -8.97
C SER A 254 0.32 12.61 -9.40
N PHE A 255 0.02 12.77 -10.66
CA PHE A 255 -0.38 14.03 -11.26
C PHE A 255 -1.11 13.78 -12.59
N ASP A 256 -2.15 14.57 -12.86
CA ASP A 256 -2.90 14.55 -14.12
C ASP A 256 -3.31 13.13 -14.60
N GLY A 257 -3.79 12.30 -13.68
CA GLY A 257 -4.32 10.98 -13.98
C GLY A 257 -3.29 9.87 -14.20
N GLY A 258 -2.05 10.08 -13.76
CA GLY A 258 -0.97 9.09 -13.81
C GLY A 258 0.19 9.47 -12.91
N LEU A 259 1.36 8.90 -13.17
CA LEU A 259 2.61 9.25 -12.52
C LEU A 259 3.46 10.12 -13.44
N ALA A 260 3.82 11.31 -12.99
CA ALA A 260 4.75 12.21 -13.62
C ALA A 260 6.13 12.12 -12.94
N ARG A 261 7.19 12.02 -13.72
CA ARG A 261 8.56 12.05 -13.20
C ARG A 261 8.92 13.47 -12.77
N MET A 262 9.62 13.60 -11.65
CA MET A 262 10.17 14.86 -11.16
C MET A 262 11.67 14.93 -11.46
N ASP A 263 12.14 16.09 -11.94
CA ASP A 263 13.56 16.38 -12.01
C ASP A 263 14.13 16.87 -10.66
N ALA A 264 15.42 17.21 -10.64
CA ALA A 264 16.09 17.69 -9.42
C ALA A 264 15.56 19.03 -8.91
N GLU A 265 14.99 19.86 -9.77
CA GLU A 265 14.34 21.15 -9.48
C GLU A 265 12.85 20.98 -9.19
N LEU A 266 12.36 19.75 -9.12
CA LEU A 266 10.97 19.37 -8.89
C LEU A 266 10.02 19.78 -10.03
N ASN A 267 10.51 19.98 -11.25
CA ASN A 267 9.62 20.14 -12.39
C ASN A 267 9.06 18.78 -12.77
N LEU A 268 7.78 18.74 -13.09
CA LEU A 268 7.12 17.54 -13.58
C LEU A 268 7.35 17.41 -15.08
N GLU A 269 7.86 16.27 -15.47
CA GLU A 269 7.89 15.87 -16.89
C GLU A 269 6.49 15.41 -17.32
N GLU A 270 6.32 15.23 -18.61
CA GLU A 270 5.08 14.67 -19.15
C GLU A 270 4.82 13.29 -18.52
N ARG A 271 3.58 13.04 -18.13
CA ARG A 271 3.15 11.79 -17.53
C ARG A 271 3.48 10.61 -18.45
N THR A 272 4.12 9.61 -17.89
CA THR A 272 4.55 8.41 -18.62
C THR A 272 3.82 7.14 -18.19
N ILE A 273 3.29 7.09 -16.94
CA ILE A 273 2.75 5.88 -16.34
C ILE A 273 1.31 6.13 -15.89
N GLY A 274 0.37 5.30 -16.38
CA GLY A 274 -1.05 5.42 -16.13
C GLY A 274 -1.74 6.53 -16.95
N ASN A 275 -3.05 6.40 -17.15
CA ASN A 275 -3.87 7.36 -17.87
C ASN A 275 -5.33 7.28 -17.40
N TYR A 276 -5.58 7.70 -16.18
CA TYR A 276 -6.86 7.60 -15.53
C TYR A 276 -7.50 8.96 -15.33
N ASN A 277 -8.76 8.97 -14.93
CA ASN A 277 -9.38 10.21 -14.45
C ASN A 277 -8.68 10.62 -13.15
N GLN A 278 -8.06 11.78 -13.15
CA GLN A 278 -7.30 12.28 -12.02
C GLN A 278 -8.13 12.38 -10.72
N SER A 279 -9.40 12.74 -10.81
CA SER A 279 -10.28 12.83 -9.63
C SER A 279 -10.63 11.47 -9.02
N HIS A 280 -10.32 10.37 -9.72
CA HIS A 280 -10.57 9.01 -9.24
C HIS A 280 -9.31 8.33 -8.68
N ILE A 281 -8.12 8.86 -8.91
CA ILE A 281 -6.89 8.31 -8.31
C ILE A 281 -6.84 8.72 -6.85
N TYR A 282 -7.02 7.75 -5.97
CA TYR A 282 -6.98 8.00 -4.54
C TYR A 282 -5.58 7.77 -3.97
N HIS A 283 -4.95 6.66 -4.31
CA HIS A 283 -3.61 6.30 -3.87
C HIS A 283 -2.84 5.60 -5.00
N VAL A 284 -1.52 5.72 -4.99
CA VAL A 284 -0.64 4.94 -5.88
C VAL A 284 0.55 4.46 -5.08
N GLU A 285 0.85 3.18 -5.20
CA GLU A 285 2.00 2.57 -4.57
C GLU A 285 2.75 1.65 -5.54
N LYS A 286 4.00 1.32 -5.20
CA LYS A 286 4.82 0.42 -5.98
C LYS A 286 4.98 -0.92 -5.26
N ILE A 287 4.49 -1.99 -5.88
CA ILE A 287 4.59 -3.36 -5.36
C ILE A 287 5.23 -4.24 -6.44
N ASN A 288 6.28 -4.96 -6.09
CA ASN A 288 7.00 -5.90 -6.98
C ASN A 288 7.34 -5.31 -8.36
N GLY A 289 7.77 -4.04 -8.37
CA GLY A 289 8.21 -3.35 -9.59
C GLY A 289 7.09 -2.73 -10.43
N ASN A 290 5.82 -3.03 -10.15
CA ASN A 290 4.65 -2.48 -10.80
C ASN A 290 4.02 -1.37 -9.96
N PHE A 291 3.22 -0.52 -10.60
CA PHE A 291 2.49 0.56 -9.96
C PHE A 291 1.03 0.16 -9.76
N TRP A 292 0.57 0.22 -8.53
CA TRP A 292 -0.77 -0.15 -8.09
C TRP A 292 -1.57 1.13 -7.83
N PHE A 293 -2.54 1.40 -8.70
CA PHE A 293 -3.42 2.56 -8.60
C PHE A 293 -4.71 2.18 -7.91
N ALA A 294 -4.98 2.77 -6.77
CA ALA A 294 -6.26 2.70 -6.10
C ALA A 294 -7.22 3.73 -6.73
N ILE A 295 -8.29 3.25 -7.30
CA ILE A 295 -9.24 4.05 -8.09
C ILE A 295 -10.62 4.00 -7.43
N THR A 296 -11.19 5.17 -7.16
CA THR A 296 -12.55 5.31 -6.65
C THR A 296 -13.23 6.55 -7.23
N ASP A 297 -14.56 6.50 -7.42
CA ASP A 297 -15.41 7.66 -7.69
C ASP A 297 -16.26 8.03 -6.47
N TRP A 298 -15.93 7.46 -5.32
CA TRP A 298 -16.64 7.61 -4.04
C TRP A 298 -18.04 6.99 -4.01
N ASN A 299 -18.38 6.18 -5.03
CA ASN A 299 -19.65 5.46 -5.16
C ASN A 299 -19.42 3.99 -5.55
N ASP A 300 -19.64 3.70 -6.84
CA ASP A 300 -19.67 2.32 -7.35
C ASP A 300 -18.33 1.86 -7.94
N LEU A 301 -17.46 2.80 -8.35
CA LEU A 301 -16.16 2.50 -8.91
C LEU A 301 -15.14 2.33 -7.77
N ASN A 302 -14.80 1.10 -7.46
CA ASN A 302 -13.78 0.76 -6.48
C ASN A 302 -12.93 -0.36 -7.04
N GLU A 303 -11.73 -0.03 -7.49
CA GLU A 303 -10.85 -0.98 -8.16
C GLU A 303 -9.38 -0.63 -7.98
N VAL A 304 -8.55 -1.62 -8.18
CA VAL A 304 -7.09 -1.49 -8.25
C VAL A 304 -6.65 -1.78 -9.67
N ARG A 305 -5.87 -0.88 -10.25
CA ARG A 305 -5.25 -1.02 -11.57
C ARG A 305 -3.76 -1.22 -11.40
N VAL A 306 -3.23 -2.30 -11.96
CA VAL A 306 -1.80 -2.61 -11.92
C VAL A 306 -1.19 -2.29 -13.27
N VAL A 307 -0.16 -1.44 -13.25
CA VAL A 307 0.50 -0.92 -14.44
C VAL A 307 2.00 -1.20 -14.36
N ASP A 308 2.60 -1.65 -15.43
CA ASP A 308 4.04 -1.84 -15.49
C ASP A 308 4.82 -0.51 -15.68
N SER A 309 6.14 -0.59 -15.68
CA SER A 309 7.00 0.59 -15.88
C SER A 309 6.94 1.21 -17.27
N ASN A 310 6.36 0.53 -18.26
CA ASN A 310 6.13 1.07 -19.59
C ASN A 310 4.80 1.81 -19.72
N GLY A 311 3.92 1.66 -18.73
CA GLY A 311 2.58 2.22 -18.74
C GLY A 311 1.50 1.27 -19.24
N ASP A 312 1.84 -0.01 -19.46
CA ASP A 312 0.88 -1.02 -19.88
C ASP A 312 0.09 -1.55 -18.67
N GLU A 313 -1.24 -1.53 -18.74
CA GLU A 313 -2.11 -2.08 -17.72
C GLU A 313 -2.07 -3.60 -17.75
N LEU A 314 -1.66 -4.21 -16.64
CA LEU A 314 -1.51 -5.66 -16.51
C LEU A 314 -2.75 -6.33 -15.92
N PHE A 315 -3.32 -5.74 -14.88
CA PHE A 315 -4.44 -6.29 -14.13
C PHE A 315 -5.39 -5.20 -13.64
N THR A 316 -6.64 -5.61 -13.47
CA THR A 316 -7.68 -4.81 -12.80
C THR A 316 -8.39 -5.70 -11.80
N TYR A 317 -8.45 -5.27 -10.53
CA TYR A 317 -9.12 -5.96 -9.44
C TYR A 317 -10.26 -5.11 -8.91
N LYS A 318 -11.44 -5.71 -8.75
CA LYS A 318 -12.53 -5.09 -7.99
C LYS A 318 -12.27 -5.35 -6.51
N VAL A 319 -12.33 -4.29 -5.73
CA VAL A 319 -12.05 -4.31 -4.29
C VAL A 319 -13.18 -3.64 -3.51
N GLY A 320 -13.07 -3.55 -2.20
CA GLY A 320 -14.05 -2.86 -1.37
C GLY A 320 -14.04 -1.35 -1.55
N GLN A 321 -14.91 -0.67 -0.82
CA GLN A 321 -15.20 0.76 -0.95
C GLN A 321 -14.00 1.64 -0.57
N ASN A 322 -13.63 2.57 -1.46
CA ASN A 322 -12.56 3.55 -1.28
C ASN A 322 -11.20 2.91 -0.93
N PRO A 323 -10.56 2.18 -1.87
CA PRO A 323 -9.24 1.61 -1.65
C PRO A 323 -8.21 2.72 -1.43
N GLY A 324 -7.45 2.68 -0.32
CA GLY A 324 -6.58 3.78 0.12
C GLY A 324 -5.13 3.41 0.41
N ASP A 325 -4.83 2.13 0.67
CA ASP A 325 -3.47 1.70 1.01
C ASP A 325 -3.25 0.22 0.68
N PHE A 326 -1.98 -0.18 0.56
CA PHE A 326 -1.59 -1.53 0.18
C PHE A 326 -0.50 -2.08 1.09
N ALA A 327 -0.47 -3.42 1.24
CA ALA A 327 0.64 -4.12 1.86
C ALA A 327 0.89 -5.46 1.18
N LEU A 328 2.15 -5.78 0.91
CA LEU A 328 2.56 -7.07 0.34
C LEU A 328 3.06 -8.00 1.43
N TRP A 329 2.60 -9.23 1.41
CA TRP A 329 3.19 -10.34 2.14
C TRP A 329 3.62 -11.44 1.17
N GLU A 330 4.82 -11.95 1.37
CA GLU A 330 5.34 -13.11 0.67
C GLU A 330 5.78 -14.14 1.70
N GLN A 331 5.43 -15.40 1.47
CA GLN A 331 5.92 -16.49 2.30
C GLN A 331 7.43 -16.58 2.16
N ILE A 332 8.13 -16.46 3.26
CA ILE A 332 9.59 -16.70 3.32
C ILE A 332 9.79 -18.14 3.78
N ASP A 333 10.44 -18.94 2.95
CA ASP A 333 10.86 -20.32 3.25
C ASP A 333 11.93 -20.41 4.35
#